data_3eabbc4e41711473c5769a915d513b05
#
_entry.id   3eabbc4e41711473c5769a915d513b05
#
_cell.length_a   1.000
_cell.length_b   1.000
_cell.length_c   1.000
_cell.angle_alpha   90.00
_cell.angle_beta   90.00
_cell.angle_gamma   90.00
#
_symmetry.space_group_name_H-M   'P 1'
#
loop_
_entity.id
_entity.type
_entity.pdbx_description
1 polymer ?
#
loop_
_entity_poly.entity_id
_entity_poly.type
_entity_poly.pdbx_seq_one_letter_code
_entity_poly.pdbx_strand_id
1 'polypeptide(L)'
;MQKRNFVTRIILAMSLAFSSPVLAADTDGLANILKKIDGLSCTQPQNLPQFFSKDLIIMVDDKRALLENRIKDYEHMLSDFRDMNCQTQRQVLAGKVGKDISYLLVDEIISITSKSTDTDERQHSVCTYTFTREGTNWKVSMEHCSSLPDYSINPGDDALYYFHNPVY
;
A
#
# COMPACT_ATOMS: atom_id res chain seq x y z
N MET A 1 -25.32 -74.11 -1.73
CA MET A 1 -24.08 -73.45 -1.27
C MET A 1 -23.84 -72.21 -2.11
N GLN A 2 -24.12 -71.01 -1.60
CA GLN A 2 -24.06 -69.80 -2.32
C GLN A 2 -22.99 -68.88 -1.67
N LYS A 3 -21.86 -68.69 -2.37
CA LYS A 3 -20.75 -67.85 -1.88
C LYS A 3 -21.08 -66.39 -2.15
N ARG A 4 -21.28 -65.59 -1.09
CA ARG A 4 -21.44 -64.16 -1.13
C ARG A 4 -20.04 -63.51 -1.19
N ASN A 5 -19.74 -62.87 -2.33
CA ASN A 5 -18.53 -62.07 -2.53
C ASN A 5 -18.76 -60.69 -1.85
N PHE A 6 -17.97 -60.43 -0.83
CA PHE A 6 -17.94 -59.14 -0.09
C PHE A 6 -16.97 -58.20 -0.88
N VAL A 7 -17.55 -57.27 -1.61
CA VAL A 7 -16.76 -56.23 -2.29
C VAL A 7 -16.56 -55.10 -1.31
N THR A 8 -15.36 -55.04 -0.73
CA THR A 8 -14.95 -53.93 0.15
C THR A 8 -14.67 -52.68 -0.74
N ARG A 9 -15.58 -51.72 -0.68
CA ARG A 9 -15.35 -50.39 -1.30
C ARG A 9 -14.45 -49.58 -0.36
N ILE A 10 -13.19 -49.43 -0.78
CA ILE A 10 -12.25 -48.46 -0.17
C ILE A 10 -12.66 -47.07 -0.68
N ILE A 11 -13.27 -46.28 0.18
CA ILE A 11 -13.50 -44.86 -0.06
C ILE A 11 -12.19 -44.13 0.25
N LEU A 12 -11.47 -43.76 -0.79
CA LEU A 12 -10.30 -42.88 -0.68
C LEU A 12 -10.78 -41.48 -0.42
N ALA A 13 -10.80 -41.07 0.84
CA ALA A 13 -11.07 -39.68 1.24
C ALA A 13 -9.86 -38.84 0.86
N MET A 14 -9.92 -38.15 -0.29
CA MET A 14 -8.99 -37.12 -0.68
C MET A 14 -9.24 -35.91 0.25
N SER A 15 -8.44 -35.81 1.31
CA SER A 15 -8.36 -34.61 2.13
C SER A 15 -7.70 -33.51 1.31
N LEU A 16 -8.50 -32.65 0.69
CA LEU A 16 -8.05 -31.37 0.15
C LEU A 16 -7.61 -30.53 1.35
N ALA A 17 -6.34 -30.59 1.68
CA ALA A 17 -5.72 -29.64 2.57
C ALA A 17 -5.78 -28.26 1.87
N PHE A 18 -6.80 -27.47 2.17
CA PHE A 18 -6.78 -26.05 1.92
C PHE A 18 -5.62 -25.48 2.72
N SER A 19 -4.50 -25.25 2.07
CA SER A 19 -3.42 -24.46 2.61
C SER A 19 -3.98 -23.05 2.83
N SER A 20 -4.44 -22.77 4.04
CA SER A 20 -4.78 -21.43 4.48
C SER A 20 -3.60 -20.52 4.26
N PRO A 21 -3.80 -19.28 3.79
CA PRO A 21 -2.72 -18.36 3.52
C PRO A 21 -2.00 -18.01 4.83
N VAL A 22 -0.82 -18.54 5.03
CA VAL A 22 0.13 -18.16 6.08
C VAL A 22 0.63 -16.71 5.89
N LEU A 23 0.12 -16.01 4.87
CA LEU A 23 0.56 -14.68 4.46
C LEU A 23 0.12 -13.54 5.38
N ALA A 24 -0.97 -13.68 6.15
CA ALA A 24 -1.56 -12.54 6.86
C ALA A 24 -0.76 -12.11 8.11
N ALA A 25 -0.25 -13.02 8.92
CA ALA A 25 0.40 -12.68 10.19
C ALA A 25 1.77 -12.01 10.04
N ASP A 26 2.51 -12.33 8.98
CA ASP A 26 3.87 -11.79 8.76
C ASP A 26 3.86 -10.37 8.16
N THR A 27 2.86 -10.01 7.36
CA THR A 27 2.78 -8.70 6.70
C THR A 27 2.24 -7.59 7.60
N ASP A 28 1.54 -7.92 8.68
CA ASP A 28 0.96 -6.95 9.62
C ASP A 28 2.03 -6.04 10.26
N GLY A 29 3.21 -6.59 10.54
CA GLY A 29 4.34 -5.82 11.05
C GLY A 29 4.79 -4.72 10.10
N LEU A 30 4.85 -5.01 8.80
CA LEU A 30 5.21 -4.05 7.75
C LEU A 30 4.09 -3.03 7.51
N ALA A 31 2.84 -3.47 7.50
CA ALA A 31 1.68 -2.59 7.39
C ALA A 31 1.61 -1.59 8.56
N ASN A 32 1.96 -2.02 9.77
CA ASN A 32 2.05 -1.13 10.93
C ASN A 32 3.14 -0.06 10.80
N ILE A 33 4.24 -0.34 10.07
CA ILE A 33 5.26 0.68 9.76
C ILE A 33 4.64 1.75 8.85
N LEU A 34 3.94 1.36 7.79
CA LEU A 34 3.26 2.31 6.90
C LEU A 34 2.23 3.14 7.67
N LYS A 35 1.44 2.53 8.55
CA LYS A 35 0.48 3.25 9.39
C LYS A 35 1.15 4.30 10.30
N LYS A 36 2.36 4.01 10.82
CA LYS A 36 3.12 5.00 11.60
C LYS A 36 3.64 6.14 10.73
N ILE A 37 4.08 5.83 9.50
CA ILE A 37 4.46 6.85 8.50
C ILE A 37 3.29 7.78 8.24
N ASP A 38 2.08 7.25 8.00
CA ASP A 38 0.87 8.04 7.78
C ASP A 38 0.56 8.97 8.94
N GLY A 39 0.58 8.44 10.15
CA GLY A 39 0.31 9.23 11.35
C GLY A 39 1.30 10.38 11.55
N LEU A 40 2.56 10.22 11.10
CA LEU A 40 3.59 11.27 11.22
C LEU A 40 3.57 12.25 10.05
N SER A 41 3.20 11.83 8.86
CA SER A 41 3.22 12.68 7.66
C SER A 41 2.41 13.97 7.88
N CYS A 42 1.27 13.86 8.54
CA CYS A 42 0.37 14.99 8.79
C CYS A 42 0.44 15.57 10.21
N THR A 43 1.43 15.19 11.00
CA THR A 43 1.58 15.73 12.37
C THR A 43 3.02 16.13 12.70
N GLN A 44 3.98 15.32 12.32
CA GLN A 44 5.40 15.48 12.63
C GLN A 44 6.27 14.94 11.49
N PRO A 45 6.19 15.51 10.27
CA PRO A 45 6.87 14.99 9.08
C PRO A 45 8.40 14.94 9.25
N GLN A 46 8.99 15.79 10.07
CA GLN A 46 10.42 15.78 10.40
C GLN A 46 10.89 14.46 11.05
N ASN A 47 9.96 13.66 11.58
CA ASN A 47 10.27 12.35 12.17
C ASN A 47 10.18 11.19 11.18
N LEU A 48 9.79 11.44 9.93
CA LEU A 48 9.68 10.40 8.88
C LEU A 48 11.01 9.66 8.60
N PRO A 49 12.20 10.32 8.59
CA PRO A 49 13.45 9.65 8.23
C PRO A 49 13.76 8.40 9.05
N GLN A 50 13.23 8.29 10.28
CA GLN A 50 13.45 7.10 11.11
C GLN A 50 12.87 5.80 10.54
N PHE A 51 11.92 5.87 9.59
CA PHE A 51 11.27 4.70 8.96
C PHE A 51 11.86 4.33 7.61
N PHE A 52 12.72 5.19 7.06
CA PHE A 52 13.29 5.00 5.73
C PHE A 52 14.77 4.63 5.81
N SER A 53 15.23 3.84 4.84
CA SER A 53 16.65 3.53 4.70
C SER A 53 17.41 4.75 4.15
N LYS A 54 18.74 4.76 4.36
CA LYS A 54 19.59 5.84 3.82
C LYS A 54 19.62 5.86 2.30
N ASP A 55 19.45 4.68 1.68
CA ASP A 55 19.47 4.50 0.22
C ASP A 55 18.05 4.44 -0.36
N LEU A 56 17.10 5.15 0.28
CA LEU A 56 15.70 5.19 -0.14
C LEU A 56 15.54 5.66 -1.59
N ILE A 57 14.75 4.90 -2.34
CA ILE A 57 14.29 5.27 -3.68
C ILE A 57 12.78 5.51 -3.63
N ILE A 58 12.35 6.70 -4.02
CA ILE A 58 10.93 7.03 -4.17
C ILE A 58 10.67 7.31 -5.64
N MET A 59 9.69 6.60 -6.20
CA MET A 59 9.17 6.81 -7.55
C MET A 59 7.66 7.01 -7.45
N VAL A 60 7.17 8.09 -8.03
CA VAL A 60 5.73 8.35 -8.16
C VAL A 60 5.46 8.56 -9.64
N ASP A 61 4.66 7.68 -10.21
CA ASP A 61 4.49 7.52 -11.64
C ASP A 61 5.87 7.27 -12.30
N ASP A 62 6.32 8.15 -13.18
CA ASP A 62 7.62 8.08 -13.86
C ASP A 62 8.68 9.01 -13.23
N LYS A 63 8.38 9.65 -12.09
CA LYS A 63 9.23 10.69 -11.48
C LYS A 63 9.87 10.21 -10.20
N ARG A 64 11.17 10.51 -10.07
CA ARG A 64 11.89 10.32 -8.81
C ARG A 64 11.55 11.46 -7.84
N ALA A 65 11.19 11.11 -6.61
CA ALA A 65 10.99 12.06 -5.53
C ALA A 65 12.10 11.93 -4.47
N LEU A 66 12.29 12.98 -3.68
CA LEU A 66 13.20 13.00 -2.55
C LEU A 66 12.40 13.10 -1.26
N LEU A 67 12.78 12.33 -0.25
CA LEU A 67 12.11 12.35 1.06
C LEU A 67 12.16 13.75 1.70
N GLU A 68 13.27 14.45 1.57
CA GLU A 68 13.43 15.80 2.10
C GLU A 68 12.44 16.81 1.49
N ASN A 69 12.14 16.69 0.19
CA ASN A 69 11.15 17.54 -0.46
C ASN A 69 9.75 17.19 0.04
N ARG A 70 9.42 15.90 0.15
CA ARG A 70 8.14 15.47 0.71
C ARG A 70 7.93 15.96 2.14
N ILE A 71 8.97 15.95 2.97
CA ILE A 71 8.91 16.49 4.34
C ILE A 71 8.61 17.98 4.29
N LYS A 72 9.32 18.75 3.47
CA LYS A 72 9.07 20.20 3.30
C LYS A 72 7.66 20.50 2.82
N ASP A 73 7.14 19.71 1.88
CA ASP A 73 5.78 19.87 1.37
C ASP A 73 4.74 19.65 2.49
N TYR A 74 4.92 18.62 3.32
CA TYR A 74 4.07 18.40 4.48
C TYR A 74 4.19 19.51 5.53
N GLU A 75 5.41 19.98 5.83
CA GLU A 75 5.64 21.10 6.76
C GLU A 75 4.96 22.38 6.26
N HIS A 76 5.05 22.64 4.96
CA HIS A 76 4.40 23.78 4.32
C HIS A 76 2.88 23.68 4.42
N MET A 77 2.30 22.53 4.07
CA MET A 77 0.87 22.31 4.21
C MET A 77 0.40 22.47 5.66
N LEU A 78 1.15 21.95 6.64
CA LEU A 78 0.83 22.10 8.06
C LEU A 78 0.91 23.55 8.55
N SER A 79 1.77 24.37 7.94
CA SER A 79 1.87 25.81 8.25
C SER A 79 0.72 26.62 7.66
N ASP A 80 0.28 26.26 6.46
CA ASP A 80 -0.73 27.01 5.71
C ASP A 80 -2.15 26.65 6.11
N PHE A 81 -2.39 25.39 6.48
CA PHE A 81 -3.72 24.87 6.78
C PHE A 81 -3.87 24.58 8.28
N ARG A 82 -4.47 25.51 9.02
CA ARG A 82 -4.66 25.37 10.47
C ARG A 82 -5.58 24.22 10.89
N ASP A 83 -6.48 23.80 10.01
CA ASP A 83 -7.50 22.77 10.23
C ASP A 83 -7.36 21.60 9.27
N MET A 84 -6.11 21.33 8.81
CA MET A 84 -5.83 20.24 7.91
C MET A 84 -6.16 18.89 8.55
N ASN A 85 -6.92 18.09 7.83
CA ASN A 85 -7.19 16.70 8.17
C ASN A 85 -6.63 15.80 7.06
N CYS A 86 -5.67 14.96 7.41
CA CYS A 86 -5.12 13.98 6.51
C CYS A 86 -5.60 12.59 6.92
N GLN A 87 -6.04 11.83 5.95
CA GLN A 87 -6.42 10.44 6.13
C GLN A 87 -5.76 9.59 5.04
N THR A 88 -5.15 8.49 5.45
CA THR A 88 -4.66 7.49 4.52
C THR A 88 -5.39 6.17 4.78
N GLN A 89 -6.00 5.64 3.75
CA GLN A 89 -6.61 4.32 3.76
C GLN A 89 -5.74 3.40 2.92
N ARG A 90 -5.40 2.22 3.47
CA ARG A 90 -4.57 1.23 2.78
C ARG A 90 -5.19 -0.14 2.85
N GLN A 91 -5.19 -0.81 1.71
CA GLN A 91 -5.50 -2.23 1.59
C GLN A 91 -4.27 -2.97 1.09
N VAL A 92 -3.75 -3.92 1.85
CA VAL A 92 -2.68 -4.79 1.40
C VAL A 92 -3.24 -5.79 0.40
N LEU A 93 -2.79 -5.70 -0.85
CA LEU A 93 -3.20 -6.59 -1.94
C LEU A 93 -2.34 -7.85 -1.98
N ALA A 94 -1.04 -7.69 -1.73
CA ALA A 94 -0.07 -8.79 -1.68
C ALA A 94 1.13 -8.37 -0.83
N GLY A 95 1.88 -9.36 -0.37
CA GLY A 95 3.13 -9.10 0.34
C GLY A 95 3.89 -10.37 0.66
N LYS A 96 5.16 -10.21 0.96
CA LYS A 96 6.03 -11.30 1.40
C LYS A 96 7.05 -10.76 2.39
N VAL A 97 7.19 -11.46 3.51
CA VAL A 97 8.26 -11.21 4.47
C VAL A 97 9.39 -12.19 4.22
N GLY A 98 10.57 -11.65 3.89
CA GLY A 98 11.81 -12.39 3.74
C GLY A 98 12.71 -12.21 4.95
N LYS A 99 13.91 -12.77 4.89
CA LYS A 99 14.90 -12.64 5.97
C LYS A 99 15.44 -11.21 6.06
N ASP A 100 15.86 -10.66 4.93
CA ASP A 100 16.57 -9.37 4.85
C ASP A 100 15.82 -8.34 3.98
N ILE A 101 14.96 -8.81 3.06
CA ILE A 101 14.14 -7.99 2.17
C ILE A 101 12.71 -8.50 2.20
N SER A 102 11.77 -7.56 2.25
CA SER A 102 10.33 -7.80 2.26
C SER A 102 9.63 -6.80 1.36
N TYR A 103 8.40 -7.10 0.95
CA TYR A 103 7.61 -6.14 0.19
C TYR A 103 6.12 -6.21 0.54
N LEU A 104 5.44 -5.10 0.30
CA LEU A 104 3.98 -4.98 0.26
C LEU A 104 3.56 -4.32 -1.05
N LEU A 105 2.52 -4.86 -1.67
CA LEU A 105 1.73 -4.20 -2.69
C LEU A 105 0.46 -3.70 -2.02
N VAL A 106 0.17 -2.43 -2.15
CA VAL A 106 -0.86 -1.73 -1.39
C VAL A 106 -1.73 -0.91 -2.33
N ASP A 107 -3.03 -1.00 -2.19
CA ASP A 107 -3.99 -0.03 -2.71
C ASP A 107 -4.14 1.08 -1.66
N GLU A 108 -3.91 2.32 -2.07
CA GLU A 108 -3.77 3.46 -1.16
C GLU A 108 -4.62 4.64 -1.62
N ILE A 109 -5.39 5.18 -0.68
CA ILE A 109 -6.13 6.43 -0.88
C ILE A 109 -5.66 7.42 0.18
N ILE A 110 -5.11 8.54 -0.28
CA ILE A 110 -4.75 9.68 0.57
C ILE A 110 -5.81 10.77 0.35
N SER A 111 -6.34 11.29 1.45
CA SER A 111 -7.30 12.41 1.43
C SER A 111 -6.78 13.53 2.32
N ILE A 112 -6.73 14.74 1.78
CA ILE A 112 -6.33 15.96 2.50
C ILE A 112 -7.48 16.94 2.40
N THR A 113 -8.04 17.32 3.54
CA THR A 113 -9.15 18.26 3.60
C THR A 113 -8.83 19.42 4.54
N SER A 114 -9.26 20.63 4.18
CA SER A 114 -9.20 21.81 5.03
C SER A 114 -10.43 22.67 4.76
N LYS A 115 -11.18 23.02 5.81
CA LYS A 115 -12.36 23.89 5.69
C LYS A 115 -11.98 25.36 5.53
N SER A 116 -10.85 25.76 6.12
CA SER A 116 -10.39 27.17 6.05
C SER A 116 -9.96 27.58 4.66
N THR A 117 -9.56 26.63 3.82
CA THR A 117 -9.08 26.87 2.45
C THR A 117 -9.97 26.22 1.38
N ASP A 118 -11.09 25.60 1.78
CA ASP A 118 -11.97 24.84 0.89
C ASP A 118 -11.21 23.77 0.07
N THR A 119 -10.23 23.15 0.73
CA THR A 119 -9.40 22.09 0.11
C THR A 119 -10.04 20.73 0.34
N ASP A 120 -10.23 19.97 -0.72
CA ASP A 120 -10.66 18.57 -0.71
C ASP A 120 -9.88 17.84 -1.81
N GLU A 121 -8.70 17.36 -1.46
CA GLU A 121 -7.82 16.63 -2.38
C GLU A 121 -7.82 15.15 -2.05
N ARG A 122 -7.95 14.34 -3.06
CA ARG A 122 -7.90 12.88 -2.96
C ARG A 122 -7.01 12.29 -4.03
N GLN A 123 -6.07 11.47 -3.62
CA GLN A 123 -5.21 10.71 -4.50
C GLN A 123 -5.42 9.22 -4.27
N HIS A 124 -5.64 8.47 -5.35
CA HIS A 124 -5.71 7.01 -5.34
C HIS A 124 -4.50 6.46 -6.09
N SER A 125 -3.79 5.52 -5.49
CA SER A 125 -2.57 4.95 -6.05
C SER A 125 -2.44 3.46 -5.71
N VAL A 126 -1.76 2.73 -6.57
CA VAL A 126 -1.24 1.40 -6.22
C VAL A 126 0.26 1.53 -5.99
N CYS A 127 0.70 1.17 -4.79
CA CYS A 127 2.07 1.35 -4.34
C CYS A 127 2.74 0.03 -4.02
N THR A 128 3.99 -0.12 -4.43
CA THR A 128 4.88 -1.17 -3.96
C THR A 128 5.88 -0.57 -2.96
N TYR A 129 5.86 -1.08 -1.75
CA TYR A 129 6.84 -0.75 -0.71
C TYR A 129 7.80 -1.91 -0.55
N THR A 130 9.10 -1.66 -0.71
CA THR A 130 10.15 -2.62 -0.36
C THR A 130 10.78 -2.22 0.96
N PHE A 131 10.97 -3.20 1.82
CA PHE A 131 11.59 -3.02 3.13
C PHE A 131 12.90 -3.79 3.18
N THR A 132 13.93 -3.18 3.75
CA THR A 132 15.20 -3.82 4.10
C THR A 132 15.37 -3.86 5.60
N ARG A 133 16.06 -4.90 6.07
CA ARG A 133 16.33 -5.04 7.50
C ARG A 133 17.62 -4.32 7.89
N GLU A 134 17.49 -3.34 8.76
CA GLU A 134 18.62 -2.64 9.38
C GLU A 134 18.70 -3.03 10.87
N GLY A 135 19.60 -3.95 11.19
CA GLY A 135 19.66 -4.56 12.53
C GLY A 135 18.40 -5.37 12.84
N THR A 136 17.64 -4.93 13.84
CA THR A 136 16.36 -5.57 14.22
C THR A 136 15.15 -4.92 13.57
N ASN A 137 15.31 -3.79 12.90
CA ASN A 137 14.22 -2.97 12.39
C ASN A 137 14.06 -3.10 10.88
N TRP A 138 12.82 -3.07 10.41
CA TRP A 138 12.50 -2.91 9.03
C TRP A 138 12.45 -1.42 8.66
N LYS A 139 13.05 -1.06 7.53
CA LYS A 139 13.04 0.28 6.94
C LYS A 139 12.53 0.21 5.51
N VAL A 140 11.72 1.19 5.11
CA VAL A 140 11.33 1.34 3.71
C VAL A 140 12.56 1.74 2.90
N SER A 141 12.95 0.92 1.94
CA SER A 141 14.08 1.17 1.04
C SER A 141 13.65 1.54 -0.37
N MET A 142 12.43 1.21 -0.74
CA MET A 142 11.85 1.65 -2.01
C MET A 142 10.35 1.87 -1.82
N GLU A 143 9.86 2.93 -2.41
CA GLU A 143 8.45 3.23 -2.62
C GLU A 143 8.26 3.49 -4.12
N HIS A 144 7.36 2.75 -4.73
CA HIS A 144 6.96 2.96 -6.11
C HIS A 144 5.45 3.00 -6.19
N CYS A 145 4.90 4.16 -6.49
CA CYS A 145 3.47 4.41 -6.60
C CYS A 145 3.09 4.77 -8.03
N SER A 146 2.00 4.20 -8.49
CA SER A 146 1.33 4.58 -9.73
C SER A 146 -0.05 5.15 -9.39
N SER A 147 -0.27 6.39 -9.79
CA SER A 147 -1.56 7.05 -9.60
C SER A 147 -2.64 6.38 -10.44
N LEU A 148 -3.78 6.14 -9.82
CA LEU A 148 -4.96 5.65 -10.53
C LEU A 148 -5.83 6.85 -10.92
N PRO A 149 -6.42 6.83 -12.12
CA PRO A 149 -7.35 7.87 -12.52
C PRO A 149 -8.56 7.86 -11.59
N ASP A 150 -8.99 9.04 -11.17
CA ASP A 150 -10.23 9.19 -10.41
C ASP A 150 -11.42 9.11 -11.35
N TYR A 151 -12.02 7.94 -11.46
CA TYR A 151 -13.22 7.72 -12.27
C TYR A 151 -14.50 8.31 -11.65
N SER A 152 -14.43 8.99 -10.51
CA SER A 152 -15.57 9.66 -9.89
C SER A 152 -15.93 10.98 -10.57
N ILE A 153 -15.07 11.47 -11.46
CA ILE A 153 -15.32 12.67 -12.26
C ILE A 153 -16.23 12.28 -13.43
N ASN A 154 -17.51 12.63 -13.32
CA ASN A 154 -18.58 12.54 -14.33
C ASN A 154 -18.42 11.42 -15.37
N PRO A 155 -19.23 10.34 -15.29
CA PRO A 155 -19.20 9.26 -16.28
C PRO A 155 -19.63 9.77 -17.66
N GLY A 156 -18.75 10.42 -18.38
CA GLY A 156 -19.05 10.97 -19.71
C GLY A 156 -17.84 11.63 -20.34
N ASP A 157 -17.09 12.42 -19.58
CA ASP A 157 -15.97 13.18 -20.16
C ASP A 157 -14.66 12.39 -20.19
N ASP A 158 -14.39 11.55 -19.19
CA ASP A 158 -13.11 10.86 -19.09
C ASP A 158 -13.03 9.52 -19.83
N ALA A 159 -14.15 8.82 -20.00
CA ALA A 159 -14.17 7.57 -20.76
C ALA A 159 -13.70 7.79 -22.20
N LEU A 160 -14.06 8.91 -22.83
CA LEU A 160 -13.61 9.26 -24.17
C LEU A 160 -12.13 9.63 -24.21
N TYR A 161 -11.60 10.29 -23.17
CA TYR A 161 -10.19 10.64 -23.08
C TYR A 161 -9.29 9.41 -23.05
N TYR A 162 -9.62 8.41 -22.20
CA TYR A 162 -8.85 7.18 -22.08
C TYR A 162 -8.95 6.26 -23.29
N PHE A 163 -10.09 6.23 -23.97
CA PHE A 163 -10.23 5.47 -25.22
C PHE A 163 -9.43 6.05 -26.38
N HIS A 164 -9.18 7.38 -26.40
CA HIS A 164 -8.44 8.05 -27.46
C HIS A 164 -6.96 8.27 -27.14
N ASN A 165 -6.59 8.22 -25.86
CA ASN A 165 -5.21 8.38 -25.38
C ASN A 165 -4.87 7.24 -24.41
N PRO A 166 -4.76 5.98 -24.90
CA PRO A 166 -4.32 4.90 -24.05
C PRO A 166 -2.90 5.22 -23.53
N VAL A 167 -2.76 5.33 -22.22
CA VAL A 167 -1.47 5.45 -21.57
C VAL A 167 -0.87 4.05 -21.54
N TYR A 168 0.10 3.79 -22.40
CA TYR A 168 0.92 2.58 -22.40
C TYR A 168 2.26 2.86 -21.75
#